data_18257f1f2403cd5d27431aa35cfb9aba
#
_entry.id   18257f1f2403cd5d27431aa35cfb9aba
#
_cell.length_a   1.000
_cell.length_b   1.000
_cell.length_c   1.000
_cell.angle_alpha   90.00
_cell.angle_beta   90.00
_cell.angle_gamma   90.00
#
_symmetry.space_group_name_H-M   'P 1'
#
loop_
_entity.id
_entity.type
_entity.pdbx_description
1 polymer ?
#
loop_
_entity_poly.entity_id
_entity_poly.type
_entity_poly.pdbx_seq_one_letter_code
_entity_poly.pdbx_strand_id
1 'polypeptide(L)'
;PMPSTTLFATATHRNVLLPDFSEGAAVQANQHLIIDSGEGLVLDPGGHKVYAKVLNETFVHLGGGKLKHLFLSHQDPDIVAAVNGWLMTTDATAWCSELWTRFIPHFGVDKLVIDRLKGLPDRGGE
;
A
#
# COMPACT_ATOMS: atom_id res chain seq x y z
N PRO A 1 -11.57 7.98 14.55
CA PRO A 1 -11.37 7.79 13.11
C PRO A 1 -12.65 7.30 12.45
N MET A 2 -12.86 7.71 11.23
CA MET A 2 -14.02 7.27 10.47
C MET A 2 -13.84 5.80 10.07
N PRO A 3 -14.93 5.02 10.00
CA PRO A 3 -14.85 3.64 9.57
C PRO A 3 -14.45 3.54 8.09
N SER A 4 -14.02 2.36 7.68
CA SER A 4 -13.82 2.05 6.28
C SER A 4 -15.13 2.19 5.51
N THR A 5 -15.03 2.63 4.27
CA THR A 5 -16.19 2.80 3.39
C THR A 5 -16.01 1.92 2.15
N THR A 6 -16.95 1.01 1.93
CA THR A 6 -16.95 0.22 0.70
C THR A 6 -17.49 1.09 -0.43
N LEU A 7 -16.63 1.40 -1.42
CA LEU A 7 -17.01 2.22 -2.57
C LEU A 7 -17.69 1.40 -3.66
N PHE A 8 -17.31 0.15 -3.79
CA PHE A 8 -17.84 -0.75 -4.80
C PHE A 8 -17.68 -2.18 -4.33
N ALA A 9 -18.67 -3.03 -4.58
CA ALA A 9 -18.58 -4.44 -4.21
C ALA A 9 -19.38 -5.31 -5.17
N THR A 10 -18.78 -6.45 -5.53
CA THR A 10 -19.46 -7.58 -6.18
C THR A 10 -19.19 -8.84 -5.35
N ALA A 11 -19.61 -10.00 -5.83
CA ALA A 11 -19.34 -11.26 -5.13
C ALA A 11 -17.85 -11.54 -4.94
N THR A 12 -16.99 -11.07 -5.86
CA THR A 12 -15.55 -11.37 -5.85
C THR A 12 -14.66 -10.14 -5.76
N HIS A 13 -15.21 -8.93 -5.92
CA HIS A 13 -14.43 -7.71 -6.01
C HIS A 13 -14.97 -6.64 -5.06
N ARG A 14 -14.07 -5.99 -4.32
CA ARG A 14 -14.41 -4.85 -3.45
C ARG A 14 -13.37 -3.76 -3.59
N ASN A 15 -13.84 -2.51 -3.58
CA ASN A 15 -12.98 -1.34 -3.47
C ASN A 15 -13.35 -0.62 -2.18
N VAL A 16 -12.43 -0.55 -1.25
CA VAL A 16 -12.67 -0.02 0.09
C VAL A 16 -11.78 1.20 0.32
N LEU A 17 -12.41 2.32 0.69
CA LEU A 17 -11.68 3.48 1.19
C LEU A 17 -11.41 3.26 2.68
N LEU A 18 -10.14 3.17 3.05
CA LEU A 18 -9.75 2.96 4.44
C LEU A 18 -9.95 4.24 5.25
N PRO A 19 -10.11 4.13 6.59
CA PRO A 19 -10.26 5.32 7.43
C PRO A 19 -9.06 6.25 7.32
N ASP A 20 -9.30 7.54 7.53
CA ASP A 20 -8.22 8.51 7.62
C ASP A 20 -7.54 8.38 8.99
N PHE A 21 -6.35 7.80 9.01
CA PHE A 21 -5.55 7.63 10.21
C PHE A 21 -4.54 8.76 10.44
N SER A 22 -4.57 9.81 9.62
CA SER A 22 -3.58 10.87 9.70
C SER A 22 -3.71 11.76 10.95
N GLU A 23 -4.87 11.79 11.56
CA GLU A 23 -5.14 12.46 12.86
C GLU A 23 -4.53 13.86 12.97
N GLY A 24 -4.95 14.75 12.07
CA GLY A 24 -4.49 16.14 12.13
C GLY A 24 -3.16 16.41 11.48
N ALA A 25 -2.58 15.45 10.78
CA ALA A 25 -1.41 15.69 9.96
C ALA A 25 -1.75 16.71 8.86
N ALA A 26 -0.77 17.55 8.50
CA ALA A 26 -0.97 18.59 7.49
C ALA A 26 -1.24 18.01 6.11
N VAL A 27 -0.73 16.81 5.82
CA VAL A 27 -0.92 16.12 4.55
C VAL A 27 -1.73 14.86 4.82
N GLN A 28 -2.87 14.76 4.16
CA GLN A 28 -3.73 13.59 4.21
C GLN A 28 -3.62 12.85 2.88
N ALA A 29 -3.42 11.54 2.95
CA ALA A 29 -3.47 10.68 1.78
C ALA A 29 -4.56 9.64 2.01
N ASN A 30 -5.37 9.41 0.99
CA ASN A 30 -6.40 8.39 1.05
C ASN A 30 -5.78 7.03 0.72
N GLN A 31 -6.00 6.06 1.58
CA GLN A 31 -5.57 4.69 1.35
C GLN A 31 -6.77 3.89 0.85
N HIS A 32 -6.58 3.20 -0.26
CA HIS A 32 -7.60 2.35 -0.85
C HIS A 32 -7.16 0.90 -0.81
N LEU A 33 -8.07 0.02 -0.48
CA LEU A 33 -7.85 -1.41 -0.55
C LEU A 33 -8.76 -1.98 -1.64
N ILE A 34 -8.17 -2.62 -2.62
CA ILE A 34 -8.89 -3.30 -3.68
C ILE A 34 -8.72 -4.80 -3.47
N ILE A 35 -9.83 -5.52 -3.35
CA ILE A 35 -9.83 -6.96 -3.15
C ILE A 35 -10.51 -7.60 -4.34
N ASP A 36 -9.85 -8.55 -4.95
CA ASP A 36 -10.40 -9.33 -6.06
C ASP A 36 -10.06 -10.79 -5.86
N SER A 37 -11.10 -11.63 -5.78
CA SER A 37 -10.95 -13.09 -5.63
C SER A 37 -10.02 -13.48 -4.48
N GLY A 38 -10.13 -12.79 -3.34
CA GLY A 38 -9.34 -13.08 -2.15
C GLY A 38 -7.92 -12.52 -2.16
N GLU A 39 -7.56 -11.76 -3.19
CA GLU A 39 -6.26 -11.11 -3.28
C GLU A 39 -6.41 -9.60 -3.17
N GLY A 40 -5.53 -8.96 -2.40
CA GLY A 40 -5.61 -7.53 -2.14
C GLY A 40 -4.49 -6.73 -2.77
N LEU A 41 -4.84 -5.48 -3.10
CA LEU A 41 -3.91 -4.45 -3.51
C LEU A 41 -4.20 -3.22 -2.64
N VAL A 42 -3.17 -2.68 -1.97
CA VAL A 42 -3.29 -1.41 -1.26
C VAL A 42 -2.72 -0.31 -2.15
N LEU A 43 -3.55 0.69 -2.41
CA LEU A 43 -3.16 1.86 -3.16
C LEU A 43 -2.77 2.96 -2.16
N ASP A 44 -1.54 3.42 -2.25
CA ASP A 44 -0.98 4.45 -1.37
C ASP A 44 -1.06 4.08 0.11
N PRO A 45 -0.21 3.15 0.58
CA PRO A 45 -0.31 2.62 1.95
C PRO A 45 -0.08 3.65 3.06
N GLY A 46 0.31 4.88 2.73
CA GLY A 46 0.56 5.92 3.70
C GLY A 46 1.96 5.86 4.29
N GLY A 47 2.21 6.78 5.20
CA GLY A 47 3.51 6.92 5.82
C GLY A 47 3.70 6.06 7.06
N HIS A 48 4.85 6.26 7.69
CA HIS A 48 5.27 5.47 8.85
C HIS A 48 4.31 5.58 10.04
N LYS A 49 3.75 6.77 10.27
CA LYS A 49 2.89 7.00 11.44
C LYS A 49 1.58 6.22 11.40
N VAL A 50 1.08 5.93 10.20
CA VAL A 50 -0.20 5.23 10.04
C VAL A 50 -0.02 3.75 9.68
N TYR A 51 1.20 3.31 9.48
CA TYR A 51 1.51 1.97 8.98
C TYR A 51 0.78 0.84 9.73
N ALA A 52 0.89 0.82 11.05
CA ALA A 52 0.32 -0.28 11.84
C ALA A 52 -1.22 -0.31 11.72
N LYS A 53 -1.85 0.87 11.70
CA LYS A 53 -3.31 0.98 11.60
C LYS A 53 -3.80 0.57 10.22
N VAL A 54 -3.11 1.01 9.16
CA VAL A 54 -3.47 0.66 7.79
C VAL A 54 -3.26 -0.84 7.56
N LEU A 55 -2.16 -1.39 8.06
CA LEU A 55 -1.88 -2.82 7.98
C LEU A 55 -2.98 -3.64 8.65
N ASN A 56 -3.35 -3.26 9.87
CA ASN A 56 -4.40 -3.96 10.61
C ASN A 56 -5.74 -3.91 9.87
N GLU A 57 -6.14 -2.73 9.42
CA GLU A 57 -7.41 -2.55 8.71
C GLU A 57 -7.45 -3.34 7.40
N THR A 58 -6.33 -3.36 6.69
CA THR A 58 -6.19 -4.15 5.46
C THR A 58 -6.48 -5.63 5.71
N PHE A 59 -5.87 -6.21 6.73
CA PHE A 59 -6.07 -7.62 7.02
C PHE A 59 -7.41 -7.94 7.64
N VAL A 60 -8.04 -6.99 8.32
CA VAL A 60 -9.43 -7.14 8.75
C VAL A 60 -10.35 -7.34 7.54
N HIS A 61 -10.18 -6.52 6.50
CA HIS A 61 -11.00 -6.62 5.29
C HIS A 61 -10.65 -7.83 4.43
N LEU A 62 -9.37 -8.21 4.39
CA LEU A 62 -8.95 -9.38 3.61
C LEU A 62 -9.46 -10.70 4.21
N GLY A 63 -9.71 -10.73 5.53
CA GLY A 63 -10.06 -11.97 6.20
C GLY A 63 -8.94 -13.00 6.05
N GLY A 64 -9.21 -14.12 5.41
CA GLY A 64 -8.18 -15.13 5.10
C GLY A 64 -7.47 -14.93 3.77
N GLY A 65 -7.76 -13.82 3.07
CA GLY A 65 -7.13 -13.53 1.78
C GLY A 65 -5.69 -13.07 1.91
N LYS A 66 -5.03 -12.89 0.78
CA LYS A 66 -3.62 -12.51 0.71
C LYS A 66 -3.46 -11.12 0.16
N LEU A 67 -2.56 -10.34 0.79
CA LEU A 67 -2.12 -9.07 0.22
C LEU A 67 -1.05 -9.37 -0.83
N LYS A 68 -1.34 -9.04 -2.09
CA LYS A 68 -0.44 -9.34 -3.20
C LYS A 68 0.35 -8.12 -3.66
N HIS A 69 -0.25 -6.94 -3.61
CA HIS A 69 0.35 -5.76 -4.21
C HIS A 69 0.19 -4.54 -3.34
N LEU A 70 1.21 -3.70 -3.37
CA LEU A 70 1.18 -2.32 -2.89
C LEU A 70 1.48 -1.44 -4.10
N PHE A 71 0.73 -0.36 -4.26
CA PHE A 71 1.00 0.60 -5.31
C PHE A 71 1.30 1.97 -4.71
N LEU A 72 2.45 2.54 -5.07
CA LEU A 72 2.92 3.82 -4.56
C LEU A 72 2.76 4.88 -5.65
N SER A 73 1.83 5.80 -5.47
CA SER A 73 1.68 6.93 -6.38
C SER A 73 2.56 8.11 -6.00
N HIS A 74 3.04 8.15 -4.75
CA HIS A 74 3.92 9.19 -4.23
C HIS A 74 5.14 8.55 -3.60
N GLN A 75 6.29 9.25 -3.67
CA GLN A 75 7.57 8.74 -3.21
C GLN A 75 8.19 9.61 -2.12
N ASP A 76 7.38 10.08 -1.19
CA ASP A 76 7.90 10.75 -0.01
C ASP A 76 8.76 9.80 0.81
N PRO A 77 9.86 10.26 1.43
CA PRO A 77 10.70 9.41 2.27
C PRO A 77 9.92 8.68 3.37
N ASP A 78 8.91 9.32 3.93
CA ASP A 78 8.07 8.73 4.96
C ASP A 78 7.26 7.54 4.43
N ILE A 79 6.70 7.67 3.22
CA ILE A 79 5.97 6.58 2.57
C ILE A 79 6.92 5.43 2.24
N VAL A 80 8.10 5.74 1.72
CA VAL A 80 9.09 4.72 1.38
C VAL A 80 9.56 3.97 2.61
N ALA A 81 9.76 4.67 3.74
CA ALA A 81 10.13 4.02 4.98
C ALA A 81 9.05 3.04 5.46
N ALA A 82 7.77 3.41 5.30
CA ALA A 82 6.67 2.51 5.64
C ALA A 82 6.62 1.28 4.74
N VAL A 83 6.97 1.41 3.46
CA VAL A 83 7.00 0.30 2.51
C VAL A 83 7.93 -0.82 3.00
N ASN A 84 9.07 -0.48 3.59
CA ASN A 84 9.96 -1.49 4.15
C ASN A 84 9.21 -2.36 5.18
N GLY A 85 8.44 -1.74 6.06
CA GLY A 85 7.62 -2.46 7.02
C GLY A 85 6.61 -3.39 6.36
N TRP A 86 5.91 -2.92 5.33
CA TRP A 86 4.96 -3.73 4.58
C TRP A 86 5.64 -4.95 3.94
N LEU A 87 6.80 -4.75 3.32
CA LEU A 87 7.52 -5.83 2.66
C LEU A 87 8.10 -6.83 3.65
N MET A 88 8.49 -6.38 4.86
CA MET A 88 9.01 -7.27 5.89
C MET A 88 7.91 -8.11 6.56
N THR A 89 6.68 -7.65 6.57
CA THR A 89 5.58 -8.31 7.29
C THR A 89 4.56 -8.99 6.39
N THR A 90 4.65 -8.81 5.08
CA THR A 90 3.75 -9.42 4.11
C THR A 90 4.54 -10.04 2.96
N ASP A 91 3.85 -10.79 2.10
CA ASP A 91 4.44 -11.33 0.88
C ASP A 91 4.15 -10.47 -0.35
N ALA A 92 3.73 -9.23 -0.13
CA ALA A 92 3.33 -8.34 -1.21
C ALA A 92 4.50 -7.90 -2.08
N THR A 93 4.19 -7.56 -3.33
CA THR A 93 5.09 -6.86 -4.24
C THR A 93 4.69 -5.39 -4.25
N ALA A 94 5.65 -4.49 -4.09
CA ALA A 94 5.40 -3.06 -4.16
C ALA A 94 5.72 -2.55 -5.56
N TRP A 95 4.86 -1.67 -6.06
CA TRP A 95 4.96 -1.11 -7.40
C TRP A 95 5.00 0.41 -7.33
N CYS A 96 5.89 1.02 -8.09
CA CYS A 96 5.97 2.48 -8.21
C CYS A 96 6.43 2.81 -9.63
N SER A 97 6.48 4.11 -9.97
CA SER A 97 7.05 4.53 -11.25
C SER A 97 8.50 4.04 -11.37
N GLU A 98 8.86 3.53 -12.54
CA GLU A 98 10.22 3.06 -12.81
C GLU A 98 11.28 4.13 -12.51
N LEU A 99 10.96 5.39 -12.77
CA LEU A 99 11.86 6.50 -12.46
C LEU A 99 12.29 6.52 -10.99
N TRP A 100 11.35 6.21 -10.09
CA TRP A 100 11.58 6.29 -8.65
C TRP A 100 12.33 5.09 -8.09
N THR A 101 12.37 3.96 -8.77
CA THR A 101 13.09 2.78 -8.30
C THR A 101 14.58 3.04 -8.09
N ARG A 102 15.13 4.04 -8.78
CA ARG A 102 16.54 4.43 -8.64
C ARG A 102 16.81 5.13 -7.31
N PHE A 103 15.81 5.77 -6.73
CA PHE A 103 15.97 6.59 -5.53
C PHE A 103 15.52 5.87 -4.25
N ILE A 104 14.55 4.97 -4.36
CA ILE A 104 13.94 4.31 -3.20
C ILE A 104 14.95 3.57 -2.31
N PRO A 105 15.95 2.85 -2.86
CA PRO A 105 16.93 2.16 -2.01
C PRO A 105 17.69 3.09 -1.07
N HIS A 106 17.78 4.38 -1.39
CA HIS A 106 18.45 5.36 -0.54
C HIS A 106 17.61 5.79 0.66
N PHE A 107 16.34 5.38 0.73
CA PHE A 107 15.41 5.76 1.79
C PHE A 107 15.16 4.64 2.81
N GLY A 108 16.00 3.60 2.81
CA GLY A 108 15.97 2.62 3.89
C GLY A 108 15.20 1.34 3.63
N VAL A 109 15.01 0.97 2.37
CA VAL A 109 14.45 -0.34 2.05
C VAL A 109 15.50 -1.43 2.30
N ASP A 110 15.14 -2.44 3.08
CA ASP A 110 16.05 -3.52 3.45
C ASP A 110 16.42 -4.38 2.24
N LYS A 111 17.69 -4.80 2.20
CA LYS A 111 18.20 -5.65 1.11
C LYS A 111 17.46 -6.97 0.98
N LEU A 112 16.90 -7.49 2.06
CA LEU A 112 16.17 -8.76 2.04
C LEU A 112 14.86 -8.65 1.24
N VAL A 113 14.29 -7.46 1.10
CA VAL A 113 12.99 -7.28 0.46
C VAL A 113 13.04 -6.38 -0.78
N ILE A 114 14.20 -5.81 -1.09
CA ILE A 114 14.34 -4.85 -2.21
C ILE A 114 13.92 -5.46 -3.55
N ASP A 115 14.10 -6.77 -3.73
CA ASP A 115 13.73 -7.44 -4.98
C ASP A 115 12.22 -7.47 -5.22
N ARG A 116 11.42 -7.23 -4.17
CA ARG A 116 9.96 -7.14 -4.28
C ARG A 116 9.46 -5.72 -4.53
N LEU A 117 10.37 -4.78 -4.72
CA LEU A 117 10.02 -3.43 -5.14
C LEU A 117 10.24 -3.32 -6.65
N LYS A 118 9.17 -3.17 -7.40
CA LYS A 118 9.17 -3.20 -8.86
C LYS A 118 8.79 -1.84 -9.44
N GLY A 119 9.37 -1.52 -10.58
CA GLY A 119 9.03 -0.32 -11.33
C GLY A 119 7.98 -0.60 -12.38
N LEU A 120 7.02 0.32 -12.52
CA LEU A 120 6.09 0.32 -13.63
C LEU A 120 6.62 1.28 -14.70
N PRO A 121 6.65 0.86 -15.97
CA PRO A 121 7.06 1.75 -17.07
C PRO A 121 6.12 2.95 -17.17
N ASP A 122 6.64 4.08 -17.67
CA ASP A 122 5.84 5.29 -17.86
C ASP A 122 4.64 5.09 -18.80
N ARG A 123 4.67 4.04 -19.59
CA ARG A 123 3.57 3.68 -20.51
C ARG A 123 2.45 2.93 -19.80
N GLY A 124 2.55 2.76 -18.48
CA GLY A 124 1.66 1.93 -17.73
C GLY A 124 2.08 0.46 -17.77
N GLY A 125 1.70 -0.28 -16.73
CA GLY A 125 1.93 -1.70 -16.64
C GLY A 125 0.69 -2.49 -17.03
N GLU A 126 0.85 -3.75 -17.24
CA GLU A 126 -0.26 -4.68 -17.44
C GLU A 126 -0.76 -5.25 -16.12
#